data_c976344c918e666ffa631325b2542bf9
#
_entry.id   c976344c918e666ffa631325b2542bf9
#
_cell.length_a   1.000
_cell.length_b   1.000
_cell.length_c   1.000
_cell.angle_alpha   90.00
_cell.angle_beta   90.00
_cell.angle_gamma   90.00
#
_symmetry.space_group_name_H-M   'P 1'
#
loop_
_entity.id
_entity.type
_entity.pdbx_description
1 polymer ?
#
loop_
_entity_poly.entity_id
_entity_poly.type
_entity_poly.pdbx_seq_one_letter_code
_entity_poly.pdbx_strand_id
1 'polypeptide(L)'
;ESYFPNSDVIRIDRDTTRKKKAFITHLEKINSGEPCIIVGTQMLAKGHDFSNLAFVGILDVDVGLMSLDYRATEQLAQLLIQVSGRCGRGEYRGEVNIQTRYPHHPIFKFVRDSQYIEYAKTLLLEREDAQLPPYAHQALICANAKNKNEAEKFLNEVAQLINNIDIESIEIWGPVPGVIEKKSSYYYFNLYLQSKDRSQLHRLIKTFYKHIETIKVSSSVRWFIDIDPIE
;
A
#
# COMPACT_ATOMS: atom_id res chain seq x y z
N GLU A 1 12.70 -25.81 -7.37
CA GLU A 1 13.32 -26.78 -8.31
C GLU A 1 13.32 -28.21 -7.74
N SER A 2 13.69 -28.43 -6.47
CA SER A 2 13.73 -29.79 -5.87
C SER A 2 12.37 -30.50 -5.83
N TYR A 3 11.27 -29.76 -5.71
CA TYR A 3 9.91 -30.31 -5.69
C TYR A 3 9.30 -30.51 -7.09
N PHE A 4 9.85 -29.84 -8.10
CA PHE A 4 9.36 -29.87 -9.49
C PHE A 4 10.53 -30.07 -10.46
N PRO A 5 11.17 -31.27 -10.43
CA PRO A 5 12.41 -31.52 -11.19
C PRO A 5 12.21 -31.48 -12.71
N ASN A 6 10.97 -31.68 -13.18
CA ASN A 6 10.62 -31.72 -14.61
C ASN A 6 9.95 -30.43 -15.11
N SER A 7 9.93 -29.36 -14.32
CA SER A 7 9.29 -28.11 -14.69
C SER A 7 10.24 -26.95 -14.54
N ASP A 8 10.27 -26.09 -15.52
CA ASP A 8 11.02 -24.84 -15.43
C ASP A 8 10.40 -23.89 -14.42
N VAL A 9 11.19 -23.37 -13.50
CA VAL A 9 10.79 -22.38 -12.51
C VAL A 9 11.35 -21.01 -12.90
N ILE A 10 10.46 -20.09 -13.28
CA ILE A 10 10.80 -18.74 -13.71
C ILE A 10 10.45 -17.75 -12.61
N ARG A 11 11.45 -17.06 -12.06
CA ARG A 11 11.24 -16.01 -11.08
C ARG A 11 11.14 -14.65 -11.75
N ILE A 12 10.03 -13.93 -11.48
CA ILE A 12 9.78 -12.57 -11.98
C ILE A 12 9.48 -11.65 -10.79
N ASP A 13 10.43 -10.80 -10.45
CA ASP A 13 10.29 -9.78 -9.43
C ASP A 13 10.89 -8.43 -9.92
N ARG A 14 10.81 -7.40 -9.07
CA ARG A 14 11.31 -6.07 -9.40
C ARG A 14 12.80 -6.05 -9.75
N ASP A 15 13.59 -6.94 -9.17
CA ASP A 15 15.04 -6.98 -9.39
C ASP A 15 15.38 -7.71 -10.68
N THR A 16 14.65 -8.80 -11.00
CA THR A 16 14.83 -9.54 -12.27
C THR A 16 14.34 -8.73 -13.47
N THR A 17 13.33 -7.87 -13.31
CA THR A 17 12.76 -7.04 -14.39
C THR A 17 13.58 -5.79 -14.70
N ARG A 18 14.50 -5.36 -13.83
CA ARG A 18 15.41 -4.24 -14.12
C ARG A 18 16.26 -4.46 -15.35
N LYS A 19 16.59 -5.72 -15.69
CA LYS A 19 17.30 -6.08 -16.91
C LYS A 19 16.30 -6.40 -18.03
N LYS A 20 15.89 -5.39 -18.79
CA LYS A 20 14.90 -5.48 -19.87
C LYS A 20 15.06 -6.68 -20.80
N LYS A 21 16.31 -7.05 -21.16
CA LYS A 21 16.58 -8.22 -22.00
C LYS A 21 16.21 -9.56 -21.33
N ALA A 22 16.57 -9.74 -20.05
CA ALA A 22 16.25 -10.97 -19.32
C ALA A 22 14.73 -11.16 -19.16
N PHE A 23 14.01 -10.08 -18.96
CA PHE A 23 12.55 -10.12 -18.86
C PHE A 23 11.89 -10.55 -20.18
N ILE A 24 12.34 -10.03 -21.32
CA ILE A 24 11.84 -10.43 -22.66
C ILE A 24 12.07 -11.93 -22.88
N THR A 25 13.26 -12.44 -22.57
CA THR A 25 13.57 -13.88 -22.71
C THR A 25 12.66 -14.75 -21.83
N HIS A 26 12.35 -14.30 -20.61
CA HIS A 26 11.39 -15.01 -19.75
C HIS A 26 9.97 -15.03 -20.34
N LEU A 27 9.51 -13.91 -20.91
CA LEU A 27 8.21 -13.83 -21.57
C LEU A 27 8.14 -14.72 -22.80
N GLU A 28 9.18 -14.77 -23.64
CA GLU A 28 9.26 -15.65 -24.80
C GLU A 28 9.16 -17.12 -24.38
N LYS A 29 9.84 -17.50 -23.30
CA LYS A 29 9.77 -18.86 -22.74
C LYS A 29 8.38 -19.19 -22.19
N ILE A 30 7.74 -18.28 -21.48
CA ILE A 30 6.38 -18.46 -20.97
C ILE A 30 5.38 -18.63 -22.13
N ASN A 31 5.55 -17.86 -23.20
CA ASN A 31 4.66 -17.89 -24.35
C ASN A 31 4.98 -19.04 -25.34
N SER A 32 6.04 -19.82 -25.14
CA SER A 32 6.36 -20.98 -26.00
C SER A 32 5.33 -22.12 -25.88
N GLY A 33 4.48 -22.09 -24.83
CA GLY A 33 3.49 -23.12 -24.56
C GLY A 33 4.02 -24.32 -23.77
N GLU A 34 5.31 -24.33 -23.41
CA GLU A 34 5.87 -25.36 -22.52
C GLU A 34 5.42 -25.13 -21.08
N PRO A 35 5.07 -26.22 -20.35
CA PRO A 35 4.67 -26.10 -18.96
C PRO A 35 5.78 -25.51 -18.10
N CYS A 36 5.47 -24.43 -17.37
CA CYS A 36 6.41 -23.77 -16.48
C CYS A 36 5.71 -23.25 -15.21
N ILE A 37 6.48 -23.04 -14.15
CA ILE A 37 6.04 -22.44 -12.90
C ILE A 37 6.57 -21.03 -12.82
N ILE A 38 5.69 -20.05 -12.74
CA ILE A 38 6.07 -18.64 -12.58
C ILE A 38 5.90 -18.25 -11.13
N VAL A 39 6.98 -17.79 -10.51
CA VAL A 39 6.98 -17.28 -9.13
C VAL A 39 7.28 -15.79 -9.16
N GLY A 40 6.43 -15.01 -8.55
CA GLY A 40 6.65 -13.56 -8.53
C GLY A 40 5.77 -12.80 -7.54
N THR A 41 5.93 -11.48 -7.56
CA THR A 41 5.16 -10.55 -6.72
C THR A 41 3.97 -9.99 -7.50
N GLN A 42 3.26 -9.04 -6.90
CA GLN A 42 2.12 -8.32 -7.52
C GLN A 42 2.43 -7.74 -8.92
N MET A 43 3.70 -7.61 -9.30
CA MET A 43 4.09 -7.15 -10.65
C MET A 43 3.58 -8.09 -11.75
N LEU A 44 3.43 -9.39 -11.48
CA LEU A 44 2.87 -10.35 -12.43
C LEU A 44 1.37 -10.07 -12.72
N ALA A 45 0.66 -9.52 -11.73
CA ALA A 45 -0.74 -9.16 -11.88
C ALA A 45 -0.94 -7.95 -12.80
N LYS A 46 0.08 -7.08 -12.94
CA LYS A 46 -0.02 -5.82 -13.70
C LYS A 46 0.64 -5.95 -15.06
N GLY A 47 -0.14 -5.90 -16.13
CA GLY A 47 0.37 -5.59 -17.48
C GLY A 47 0.78 -6.77 -18.37
N HIS A 48 0.80 -8.03 -17.92
CA HIS A 48 1.15 -9.17 -18.76
C HIS A 48 -0.04 -10.10 -18.94
N ASP A 49 -0.31 -10.48 -20.18
CA ASP A 49 -1.34 -11.47 -20.50
C ASP A 49 -0.68 -12.85 -20.66
N PHE A 50 -1.10 -13.80 -19.83
CA PHE A 50 -0.65 -15.18 -19.89
C PHE A 50 -1.85 -16.02 -20.39
N SER A 51 -1.91 -16.24 -21.71
CA SER A 51 -3.06 -16.85 -22.37
C SER A 51 -3.36 -18.29 -21.91
N ASN A 52 -2.35 -19.02 -21.42
CA ASN A 52 -2.46 -20.44 -21.04
C ASN A 52 -2.28 -20.67 -19.54
N LEU A 53 -2.73 -19.74 -18.72
CA LEU A 53 -2.63 -19.84 -17.27
C LEU A 53 -3.70 -20.79 -16.71
N ALA A 54 -3.30 -22.02 -16.38
CA ALA A 54 -4.20 -23.05 -15.87
C ALA A 54 -4.39 -22.99 -14.34
N PHE A 55 -3.38 -22.54 -13.61
CA PHE A 55 -3.40 -22.50 -12.15
C PHE A 55 -2.76 -21.24 -11.61
N VAL A 56 -3.37 -20.66 -10.58
CA VAL A 56 -2.81 -19.52 -9.82
C VAL A 56 -2.87 -19.81 -8.33
N GLY A 57 -1.73 -19.80 -7.67
CA GLY A 57 -1.61 -19.82 -6.22
C GLY A 57 -1.31 -18.42 -5.67
N ILE A 58 -2.16 -17.89 -4.80
CA ILE A 58 -1.94 -16.60 -4.13
C ILE A 58 -1.64 -16.89 -2.66
N LEU A 59 -0.42 -16.57 -2.26
CA LEU A 59 0.10 -16.84 -0.92
C LEU A 59 0.04 -15.58 -0.06
N ASP A 60 -0.14 -15.79 1.26
CA ASP A 60 0.01 -14.76 2.30
C ASP A 60 -0.87 -13.51 2.09
N VAL A 61 -2.13 -13.72 1.68
CA VAL A 61 -3.08 -12.60 1.50
C VAL A 61 -3.45 -11.91 2.82
N ASP A 62 -3.18 -12.57 3.94
CA ASP A 62 -3.50 -12.08 5.27
C ASP A 62 -2.77 -10.78 5.62
N VAL A 63 -1.59 -10.54 5.04
CA VAL A 63 -0.88 -9.26 5.17
C VAL A 63 -1.74 -8.08 4.68
N GLY A 64 -2.45 -8.25 3.57
CA GLY A 64 -3.37 -7.23 3.05
C GLY A 64 -4.63 -7.08 3.91
N LEU A 65 -5.12 -8.19 4.51
CA LEU A 65 -6.31 -8.16 5.39
C LEU A 65 -6.03 -7.50 6.74
N MET A 66 -4.82 -7.66 7.27
CA MET A 66 -4.41 -7.19 8.60
C MET A 66 -3.63 -5.87 8.55
N SER A 67 -3.54 -5.24 7.40
CA SER A 67 -2.86 -3.96 7.25
C SER A 67 -3.59 -2.85 8.00
N LEU A 68 -2.83 -1.92 8.57
CA LEU A 68 -3.36 -0.68 9.15
C LEU A 68 -3.75 0.36 8.10
N ASP A 69 -3.32 0.18 6.84
CA ASP A 69 -3.76 1.02 5.73
C ASP A 69 -5.21 0.69 5.36
N TYR A 70 -6.09 1.66 5.51
CA TYR A 70 -7.52 1.52 5.20
C TYR A 70 -7.80 1.18 3.73
N ARG A 71 -6.82 1.31 2.84
CA ARG A 71 -6.91 0.95 1.41
C ARG A 71 -6.46 -0.48 1.13
N ALA A 72 -5.78 -1.13 2.07
CA ALA A 72 -5.13 -2.41 1.82
C ALA A 72 -6.13 -3.50 1.41
N THR A 73 -7.30 -3.56 2.03
CA THR A 73 -8.34 -4.54 1.69
C THR A 73 -8.95 -4.26 0.31
N GLU A 74 -9.10 -3.00 -0.08
CA GLU A 74 -9.52 -2.62 -1.44
C GLU A 74 -8.48 -3.01 -2.48
N GLN A 75 -7.21 -2.70 -2.23
CA GLN A 75 -6.10 -3.07 -3.10
C GLN A 75 -5.96 -4.59 -3.23
N LEU A 76 -6.18 -5.32 -2.13
CA LEU A 76 -6.23 -6.78 -2.15
C LEU A 76 -7.37 -7.30 -3.02
N ALA A 77 -8.58 -6.76 -2.87
CA ALA A 77 -9.72 -7.14 -3.71
C ALA A 77 -9.44 -6.90 -5.19
N GLN A 78 -8.89 -5.75 -5.55
CA GLN A 78 -8.50 -5.43 -6.92
C GLN A 78 -7.46 -6.42 -7.45
N LEU A 79 -6.45 -6.76 -6.64
CA LEU A 79 -5.44 -7.75 -7.01
C LEU A 79 -6.06 -9.12 -7.25
N LEU A 80 -6.88 -9.61 -6.32
CA LEU A 80 -7.52 -10.91 -6.41
C LEU A 80 -8.40 -11.02 -7.65
N ILE A 81 -9.22 -10.01 -7.94
CA ILE A 81 -10.07 -9.97 -9.14
C ILE A 81 -9.22 -9.91 -10.41
N GLN A 82 -8.17 -9.10 -10.41
CA GLN A 82 -7.29 -8.98 -11.55
C GLN A 82 -6.58 -10.30 -11.89
N VAL A 83 -6.09 -10.99 -10.87
CA VAL A 83 -5.40 -12.28 -11.03
C VAL A 83 -6.39 -13.38 -11.42
N SER A 84 -7.55 -13.44 -10.76
CA SER A 84 -8.59 -14.42 -11.08
C SER A 84 -9.11 -14.28 -12.51
N GLY A 85 -9.26 -13.05 -12.98
CA GLY A 85 -9.70 -12.76 -14.36
C GLY A 85 -8.66 -13.09 -15.44
N ARG A 86 -7.44 -13.48 -15.08
CA ARG A 86 -6.40 -13.93 -16.03
C ARG A 86 -6.35 -15.46 -16.18
N CYS A 87 -6.84 -16.17 -15.18
CA CYS A 87 -6.87 -17.63 -15.18
C CYS A 87 -8.01 -18.16 -16.04
N GLY A 88 -7.74 -19.19 -16.85
CA GLY A 88 -8.78 -19.87 -17.63
C GLY A 88 -9.24 -19.14 -18.90
N ARG A 89 -8.41 -18.28 -19.49
CA ARG A 89 -8.70 -17.63 -20.79
C ARG A 89 -8.38 -18.50 -22.00
N GLY A 90 -7.66 -19.61 -21.81
CA GLY A 90 -7.30 -20.55 -22.86
C GLY A 90 -8.31 -21.70 -22.99
N GLU A 91 -7.84 -22.81 -23.56
CA GLU A 91 -8.63 -24.05 -23.72
C GLU A 91 -8.91 -24.77 -22.40
N TYR A 92 -8.19 -24.42 -21.33
CA TYR A 92 -8.28 -25.09 -20.04
C TYR A 92 -9.06 -24.24 -19.03
N ARG A 93 -9.86 -24.92 -18.21
CA ARG A 93 -10.54 -24.28 -17.08
C ARG A 93 -9.47 -23.88 -16.04
N GLY A 94 -9.39 -22.60 -15.75
CA GLY A 94 -8.44 -22.09 -14.77
C GLY A 94 -8.87 -22.32 -13.34
N GLU A 95 -7.91 -22.56 -12.47
CA GLU A 95 -8.12 -22.73 -11.03
C GLU A 95 -7.31 -21.68 -10.24
N VAL A 96 -7.95 -21.01 -9.27
CA VAL A 96 -7.31 -20.03 -8.41
C VAL A 96 -7.42 -20.47 -6.96
N ASN A 97 -6.28 -20.70 -6.31
CA ASN A 97 -6.18 -21.06 -4.91
C ASN A 97 -5.60 -19.92 -4.09
N ILE A 98 -6.30 -19.55 -3.02
CA ILE A 98 -5.92 -18.47 -2.13
C ILE A 98 -5.58 -19.05 -0.75
N GLN A 99 -4.35 -18.82 -0.30
CA GLN A 99 -3.93 -19.21 1.05
C GLN A 99 -4.29 -18.12 2.05
N THR A 100 -5.12 -18.44 3.03
CA THR A 100 -5.54 -17.52 4.10
C THR A 100 -5.89 -18.25 5.39
N ARG A 101 -5.71 -17.59 6.53
CA ARG A 101 -6.22 -18.01 7.85
C ARG A 101 -7.67 -17.55 8.09
N TYR A 102 -8.19 -16.66 7.23
CA TYR A 102 -9.51 -16.04 7.38
C TYR A 102 -10.44 -16.37 6.19
N PRO A 103 -10.72 -17.66 5.90
CA PRO A 103 -11.45 -18.06 4.70
C PRO A 103 -12.89 -17.53 4.63
N HIS A 104 -13.44 -17.11 5.78
CA HIS A 104 -14.80 -16.54 5.88
C HIS A 104 -14.83 -15.01 5.76
N HIS A 105 -13.68 -14.35 5.51
CA HIS A 105 -13.66 -12.91 5.31
C HIS A 105 -14.52 -12.49 4.10
N PRO A 106 -15.37 -11.46 4.22
CA PRO A 106 -16.32 -11.07 3.17
C PRO A 106 -15.70 -10.85 1.79
N ILE A 107 -14.44 -10.37 1.73
CA ILE A 107 -13.70 -10.12 0.49
C ILE A 107 -13.73 -11.31 -0.46
N PHE A 108 -13.57 -12.55 0.06
CA PHE A 108 -13.49 -13.74 -0.79
C PHE A 108 -14.81 -14.07 -1.47
N LYS A 109 -15.94 -13.77 -0.81
CA LYS A 109 -17.27 -13.88 -1.42
C LYS A 109 -17.41 -12.88 -2.57
N PHE A 110 -17.10 -11.61 -2.34
CA PHE A 110 -17.19 -10.57 -3.36
C PHE A 110 -16.27 -10.82 -4.56
N VAL A 111 -15.05 -11.32 -4.30
CA VAL A 111 -14.09 -11.68 -5.37
C VAL A 111 -14.62 -12.85 -6.20
N ARG A 112 -15.08 -13.92 -5.55
CA ARG A 112 -15.65 -15.11 -6.21
C ARG A 112 -16.83 -14.75 -7.08
N ASP A 113 -17.73 -13.90 -6.58
CA ASP A 113 -18.98 -13.54 -7.24
C ASP A 113 -18.78 -12.35 -8.21
N SER A 114 -17.53 -11.88 -8.40
CA SER A 114 -17.13 -10.72 -9.24
C SER A 114 -17.88 -9.41 -8.88
N GLN A 115 -18.20 -9.24 -7.62
CA GLN A 115 -18.99 -8.12 -7.07
C GLN A 115 -18.11 -6.99 -6.50
N TYR A 116 -17.13 -6.52 -7.27
CA TYR A 116 -16.21 -5.46 -6.81
C TYR A 116 -16.93 -4.17 -6.40
N ILE A 117 -17.92 -3.75 -7.18
CA ILE A 117 -18.65 -2.50 -6.92
C ILE A 117 -19.39 -2.56 -5.57
N GLU A 118 -20.01 -3.69 -5.25
CA GLU A 118 -20.72 -3.87 -3.98
C GLU A 118 -19.72 -3.90 -2.81
N TYR A 119 -18.58 -4.52 -2.98
CA TYR A 119 -17.52 -4.49 -1.98
C TYR A 119 -16.96 -3.07 -1.77
N ALA A 120 -16.71 -2.33 -2.84
CA ALA A 120 -16.25 -0.94 -2.75
C ALA A 120 -17.27 -0.04 -2.01
N LYS A 121 -18.57 -0.24 -2.21
CA LYS A 121 -19.62 0.47 -1.45
C LYS A 121 -19.55 0.14 0.04
N THR A 122 -19.35 -1.13 0.40
CA THR A 122 -19.20 -1.52 1.82
C THR A 122 -18.00 -0.82 2.45
N LEU A 123 -16.85 -0.81 1.76
CA LEU A 123 -15.65 -0.13 2.24
C LEU A 123 -15.84 1.39 2.35
N LEU A 124 -16.63 2.00 1.47
CA LEU A 124 -16.94 3.43 1.57
C LEU A 124 -17.79 3.74 2.80
N LEU A 125 -18.77 2.90 3.14
CA LEU A 125 -19.55 3.07 4.39
C LEU A 125 -18.64 2.94 5.63
N GLU A 126 -17.76 1.96 5.67
CA GLU A 126 -16.79 1.81 6.76
C GLU A 126 -15.88 3.05 6.88
N ARG A 127 -15.44 3.63 5.76
CA ARG A 127 -14.66 4.86 5.75
C ARG A 127 -15.46 6.08 6.20
N GLU A 128 -16.74 6.14 5.87
CA GLU A 128 -17.64 7.22 6.32
C GLU A 128 -17.80 7.17 7.84
N ASP A 129 -18.09 6.01 8.39
CA ASP A 129 -18.21 5.81 9.82
C ASP A 129 -16.91 6.13 10.58
N ALA A 130 -15.77 5.72 10.02
CA ALA A 130 -14.45 5.97 10.58
C ALA A 130 -13.88 7.36 10.25
N GLN A 131 -14.61 8.19 9.51
CA GLN A 131 -14.18 9.52 9.05
C GLN A 131 -12.83 9.47 8.30
N LEU A 132 -12.64 8.46 7.43
CA LEU A 132 -11.47 8.29 6.59
C LEU A 132 -11.70 8.85 5.18
N PRO A 133 -10.67 9.10 4.39
CA PRO A 133 -10.83 9.51 2.99
C PRO A 133 -11.73 8.55 2.19
N PRO A 134 -12.67 9.04 1.35
CA PRO A 134 -12.82 10.43 0.88
C PRO A 134 -13.66 11.37 1.77
N TYR A 135 -14.19 10.91 2.90
CA TYR A 135 -15.06 11.69 3.79
C TYR A 135 -14.29 12.65 4.72
N ALA A 136 -12.99 12.46 4.84
CA ALA A 136 -12.06 13.42 5.43
C ALA A 136 -10.83 13.58 4.54
N HIS A 137 -10.03 14.60 4.82
CA HIS A 137 -8.79 14.93 4.14
C HIS A 137 -7.63 14.79 5.11
N GLN A 138 -6.56 14.18 4.68
CA GLN A 138 -5.42 13.89 5.52
C GLN A 138 -4.14 14.53 4.98
N ALA A 139 -3.27 14.92 5.88
CA ALA A 139 -1.88 15.23 5.61
C ALA A 139 -0.99 14.57 6.65
N LEU A 140 0.19 14.17 6.23
CA LEU A 140 1.17 13.48 7.05
C LEU A 140 2.45 14.31 7.09
N ILE A 141 2.90 14.68 8.29
CA ILE A 141 4.21 15.27 8.49
C ILE A 141 5.14 14.17 8.98
N CYS A 142 6.09 13.79 8.12
CA CYS A 142 7.10 12.79 8.43
C CYS A 142 8.37 13.47 8.88
N ALA A 143 9.01 12.93 9.92
CA ALA A 143 10.35 13.31 10.32
C ALA A 143 11.23 12.09 10.53
N ASN A 144 12.50 12.19 10.16
CA ASN A 144 13.49 11.16 10.45
C ASN A 144 14.83 11.75 10.89
N ALA A 145 15.48 11.04 11.80
CA ALA A 145 16.81 11.37 12.33
C ALA A 145 17.56 10.10 12.74
N LYS A 146 18.89 10.21 12.88
CA LYS A 146 19.71 9.13 13.46
C LYS A 146 19.42 8.93 14.95
N ASN A 147 19.05 9.99 15.64
CA ASN A 147 18.63 9.95 17.03
C ASN A 147 17.10 10.00 17.10
N LYS A 148 16.50 8.97 17.71
CA LYS A 148 15.04 8.84 17.87
C LYS A 148 14.43 10.10 18.50
N ASN A 149 15.03 10.58 19.58
CA ASN A 149 14.50 11.71 20.35
C ASN A 149 14.47 13.02 19.55
N GLU A 150 15.36 13.20 18.58
CA GLU A 150 15.39 14.42 17.76
C GLU A 150 14.21 14.48 16.78
N ALA A 151 13.88 13.38 16.13
CA ALA A 151 12.74 13.31 15.23
C ALA A 151 11.41 13.49 15.99
N GLU A 152 11.27 12.81 17.12
CA GLU A 152 10.09 12.91 17.98
C GLU A 152 9.91 14.30 18.56
N LYS A 153 11.00 14.90 19.10
CA LYS A 153 10.99 16.26 19.64
C LYS A 153 10.59 17.28 18.59
N PHE A 154 11.15 17.18 17.39
CA PHE A 154 10.79 18.06 16.29
C PHE A 154 9.28 18.02 15.99
N LEU A 155 8.69 16.82 15.85
CA LEU A 155 7.25 16.69 15.59
C LEU A 155 6.39 17.15 16.77
N ASN A 156 6.85 17.02 18.00
CA ASN A 156 6.17 17.61 19.16
C ASN A 156 6.15 19.14 19.09
N GLU A 157 7.26 19.78 18.72
CA GLU A 157 7.32 21.24 18.51
C GLU A 157 6.42 21.67 17.35
N VAL A 158 6.36 20.88 16.27
CA VAL A 158 5.44 21.07 15.14
C VAL A 158 3.98 20.98 15.62
N ALA A 159 3.63 19.96 16.39
CA ALA A 159 2.28 19.80 16.93
C ALA A 159 1.87 21.00 17.82
N GLN A 160 2.79 21.49 18.66
CA GLN A 160 2.55 22.68 19.48
C GLN A 160 2.36 23.94 18.61
N LEU A 161 3.18 24.11 17.57
CA LEU A 161 3.04 25.23 16.64
C LEU A 161 1.67 25.18 15.94
N ILE A 162 1.24 24.01 15.47
CA ILE A 162 -0.05 23.82 14.81
C ILE A 162 -1.20 24.11 15.76
N ASN A 163 -1.13 23.64 17.01
CA ASN A 163 -2.17 23.89 18.02
C ASN A 163 -2.34 25.37 18.36
N ASN A 164 -1.31 26.20 18.14
CA ASN A 164 -1.36 27.64 18.34
C ASN A 164 -1.94 28.42 17.14
N ILE A 165 -2.18 27.72 16.03
CA ILE A 165 -2.82 28.32 14.84
C ILE A 165 -4.33 28.22 15.05
N ASP A 166 -5.01 29.36 15.03
CA ASP A 166 -6.46 29.44 15.17
C ASP A 166 -7.15 28.95 13.89
N ILE A 167 -7.27 27.64 13.77
CA ILE A 167 -8.02 26.96 12.70
C ILE A 167 -8.86 25.84 13.35
N GLU A 168 -10.16 25.98 13.23
CA GLU A 168 -11.10 24.99 13.73
C GLU A 168 -11.10 23.71 12.89
N SER A 169 -11.59 22.61 13.49
CA SER A 169 -11.90 21.36 12.82
C SER A 169 -10.67 20.60 12.24
N ILE A 170 -9.50 20.75 12.88
CA ILE A 170 -8.33 19.96 12.61
C ILE A 170 -8.06 18.98 13.74
N GLU A 171 -7.97 17.71 13.42
CA GLU A 171 -7.53 16.66 14.33
C GLU A 171 -6.04 16.40 14.12
N ILE A 172 -5.31 16.23 15.22
CA ILE A 172 -3.87 16.00 15.20
C ILE A 172 -3.59 14.71 15.96
N TRP A 173 -2.96 13.75 15.31
CA TRP A 173 -2.58 12.47 15.93
C TRP A 173 -1.09 12.22 15.83
N GLY A 174 -0.47 11.95 16.97
CA GLY A 174 0.96 11.72 17.07
C GLY A 174 1.68 12.81 17.88
N PRO A 175 3.02 12.86 17.81
CA PRO A 175 3.86 12.01 16.93
C PRO A 175 3.84 10.53 17.33
N VAL A 176 3.77 9.66 16.32
CA VAL A 176 3.85 8.21 16.48
C VAL A 176 5.02 7.65 15.67
N PRO A 177 5.63 6.53 16.07
CA PRO A 177 6.59 5.85 15.22
C PRO A 177 6.00 5.51 13.85
N GLY A 178 6.79 5.63 12.79
CA GLY A 178 6.40 5.17 11.47
C GLY A 178 6.17 3.65 11.44
N VAL A 179 5.45 3.15 10.45
CA VAL A 179 5.20 1.71 10.24
C VAL A 179 6.51 0.92 10.26
N ILE A 180 7.56 1.47 9.68
CA ILE A 180 8.93 1.00 9.85
C ILE A 180 9.64 2.03 10.74
N GLU A 181 9.67 1.78 12.06
CA GLU A 181 10.26 2.69 13.03
C GLU A 181 11.73 2.99 12.73
N LYS A 182 12.48 2.01 12.22
CA LYS A 182 13.92 2.17 11.93
C LYS A 182 14.30 1.57 10.58
N LYS A 183 14.87 2.39 9.69
CA LYS A 183 15.40 1.97 8.39
C LYS A 183 16.75 2.66 8.12
N SER A 184 17.76 1.89 7.73
CA SER A 184 19.10 2.42 7.37
C SER A 184 19.68 3.37 8.42
N SER A 185 19.58 3.02 9.70
CA SER A 185 20.06 3.81 10.85
C SER A 185 19.29 5.10 11.15
N TYR A 186 18.16 5.35 10.49
CA TYR A 186 17.27 6.48 10.78
C TYR A 186 15.99 5.98 11.45
N TYR A 187 15.52 6.73 12.44
CA TYR A 187 14.23 6.55 13.10
C TYR A 187 13.21 7.46 12.44
N TYR A 188 12.02 6.93 12.15
CA TYR A 188 10.93 7.59 11.46
C TYR A 188 9.79 7.83 12.42
N PHE A 189 9.23 9.04 12.40
CA PHE A 189 8.06 9.44 13.15
C PHE A 189 7.09 10.18 12.24
N ASN A 190 5.81 10.06 12.57
CA ASN A 190 4.71 10.58 11.82
C ASN A 190 3.78 11.41 12.71
N LEU A 191 3.33 12.55 12.18
CA LEU A 191 2.28 13.39 12.76
C LEU A 191 1.17 13.50 11.72
N TYR A 192 -0.01 12.98 12.05
CA TYR A 192 -1.17 12.98 11.16
C TYR A 192 -2.03 14.21 11.44
N LEU A 193 -2.46 14.85 10.38
CA LEU A 193 -3.42 15.96 10.40
C LEU A 193 -4.66 15.52 9.61
N GLN A 194 -5.82 15.70 10.17
CA GLN A 194 -7.07 15.35 9.51
C GLN A 194 -8.11 16.46 9.65
N SER A 195 -8.91 16.65 8.61
CA SER A 195 -10.04 17.57 8.60
C SER A 195 -11.14 17.07 7.66
N LYS A 196 -12.39 17.35 8.02
CA LYS A 196 -13.53 17.20 7.09
C LYS A 196 -13.53 18.26 5.99
N ASP A 197 -12.89 19.41 6.23
CA ASP A 197 -12.79 20.52 5.29
C ASP A 197 -11.37 20.59 4.71
N ARG A 198 -11.26 20.29 3.42
CA ARG A 198 -10.02 20.36 2.67
C ARG A 198 -9.39 21.76 2.70
N SER A 199 -10.23 22.79 2.65
CA SER A 199 -9.77 24.17 2.62
C SER A 199 -9.09 24.56 3.94
N GLN A 200 -9.64 24.10 5.07
CA GLN A 200 -9.07 24.32 6.40
C GLN A 200 -7.73 23.60 6.54
N LEU A 201 -7.63 22.33 6.10
CA LEU A 201 -6.37 21.60 6.12
C LEU A 201 -5.30 22.29 5.28
N HIS A 202 -5.64 22.71 4.07
CA HIS A 202 -4.71 23.45 3.20
C HIS A 202 -4.29 24.80 3.80
N ARG A 203 -5.24 25.53 4.41
CA ARG A 203 -4.95 26.79 5.10
C ARG A 203 -3.98 26.57 6.27
N LEU A 204 -4.21 25.53 7.06
CA LEU A 204 -3.31 25.15 8.14
C LEU A 204 -1.89 24.89 7.62
N ILE A 205 -1.76 24.00 6.63
CA ILE A 205 -0.46 23.61 6.07
C ILE A 205 0.27 24.83 5.53
N LYS A 206 -0.42 25.71 4.82
CA LYS A 206 0.17 26.94 4.27
C LYS A 206 0.62 27.90 5.37
N THR A 207 -0.15 28.02 6.46
CA THR A 207 0.20 28.87 7.60
C THR A 207 1.36 28.28 8.37
N PHE A 208 1.29 26.99 8.69
CA PHE A 208 2.37 26.25 9.33
C PHE A 208 3.69 26.35 8.57
N TYR A 209 3.66 26.14 7.24
CA TYR A 209 4.87 26.18 6.41
C TYR A 209 5.59 27.53 6.47
N LYS A 210 4.86 28.64 6.67
CA LYS A 210 5.45 29.96 6.85
C LYS A 210 6.14 30.15 8.21
N HIS A 211 5.70 29.40 9.22
CA HIS A 211 6.19 29.54 10.59
C HIS A 211 7.18 28.44 10.98
N ILE A 212 7.40 27.43 10.13
CA ILE A 212 8.28 26.30 10.46
C ILE A 212 9.73 26.75 10.74
N GLU A 213 10.15 27.85 10.11
CA GLU A 213 11.49 28.43 10.33
C GLU A 213 11.69 28.92 11.78
N THR A 214 10.61 29.15 12.55
CA THR A 214 10.69 29.48 13.98
C THR A 214 11.12 28.31 14.83
N ILE A 215 10.93 27.08 14.34
CA ILE A 215 11.38 25.85 14.98
C ILE A 215 12.88 25.70 14.68
N LYS A 216 13.70 25.66 15.73
CA LYS A 216 15.13 25.36 15.59
C LYS A 216 15.31 23.88 15.23
N VAL A 217 15.18 23.56 13.94
CA VAL A 217 15.40 22.19 13.44
C VAL A 217 16.88 21.87 13.55
N SER A 218 17.23 20.78 14.23
CA SER A 218 18.58 20.22 14.17
C SER A 218 18.88 19.84 12.71
N SER A 219 20.07 20.16 12.22
CA SER A 219 20.52 19.79 10.87
C SER A 219 20.50 18.28 10.59
N SER A 220 20.38 17.49 11.65
CA SER A 220 20.26 16.02 11.62
C SER A 220 18.84 15.54 11.30
N VAL A 221 17.79 16.38 11.47
CA VAL A 221 16.40 16.02 11.24
C VAL A 221 16.02 16.34 9.78
N ARG A 222 15.53 15.32 9.09
CA ARG A 222 14.93 15.47 7.77
C ARG A 222 13.43 15.33 7.91
N TRP A 223 12.66 16.19 7.27
CA TRP A 223 11.21 16.15 7.32
C TRP A 223 10.58 16.51 5.98
N PHE A 224 9.33 16.07 5.77
CA PHE A 224 8.51 16.44 4.62
C PHE A 224 7.03 16.36 4.98
N ILE A 225 6.20 16.97 4.16
CA ILE A 225 4.74 16.89 4.26
C ILE A 225 4.24 16.09 3.05
N ASP A 226 3.41 15.10 3.31
CA ASP A 226 2.67 14.35 2.31
C ASP A 226 1.18 14.70 2.44
N ILE A 227 0.57 15.15 1.36
CA ILE A 227 -0.85 15.51 1.30
C ILE A 227 -1.58 14.39 0.60
N ASP A 228 -2.67 13.92 1.21
CA ASP A 228 -3.40 12.73 0.79
C ASP A 228 -2.46 11.50 0.73
N PRO A 229 -1.77 11.16 1.85
CA PRO A 229 -0.71 10.17 1.88
C PRO A 229 -1.19 8.82 1.37
N ILE A 230 -0.34 8.16 0.57
CA ILE A 230 -0.53 6.79 0.07
C ILE A 230 0.59 5.96 0.71
N GLU A 231 0.28 5.23 1.76
CA GLU A 231 1.24 4.31 2.40
C GLU A 231 1.18 2.92 1.78
#